data_a1daa7da9a3ce4c8dc12b0ae5f225ad9
#
_entry.id   a1daa7da9a3ce4c8dc12b0ae5f225ad9
#
_cell.length_a   1.000
_cell.length_b   1.000
_cell.length_c   1.000
_cell.angle_alpha   90.00
_cell.angle_beta   90.00
_cell.angle_gamma   90.00
#
_symmetry.space_group_name_H-M   'P 1'
#
loop_
_entity.id
_entity.type
_entity.pdbx_description
1 polymer ?
#
loop_
_entity_poly.entity_id
_entity_poly.type
_entity_poly.pdbx_seq_one_letter_code
_entity_poly.pdbx_strand_id
1 'polypeptide(L)'
;MAEGSCNEYRHRLVKPDLVVTSGRVITPEGERPGAVVVAQGRITAIVPPGEAPAAATVVDAGDAALLPGVVDTHVHINEPGRTEWEGFATATRAAAAGGVTTVVDMPLNSIPATTTAAALDAKARAAAGQAIVDYGFWGGVVPGNIEDLAPLSAAGVLGFKCFLVPSGVAEFPHVTESDLVPAMRRLAELDQVLLAHAELPGPISLAAGRGG
;
A
#
# COMPACT_ATOMS: atom_id res chain seq x y z
N MET A 1 -27.38 -45.63 -21.19
CA MET A 1 -26.20 -45.88 -20.38
C MET A 1 -25.11 -44.97 -20.92
N ALA A 2 -24.88 -43.86 -20.29
CA ALA A 2 -23.77 -42.93 -20.58
C ALA A 2 -23.15 -42.58 -19.24
N GLU A 3 -21.98 -43.19 -18.99
CA GLU A 3 -21.18 -42.93 -17.80
C GLU A 3 -20.60 -41.56 -17.86
N GLY A 4 -20.92 -40.78 -16.84
CA GLY A 4 -20.38 -39.44 -16.64
C GLY A 4 -18.89 -39.50 -16.31
N SER A 5 -18.07 -38.92 -17.16
CA SER A 5 -16.66 -38.64 -16.91
C SER A 5 -16.56 -37.66 -15.75
N CYS A 6 -16.22 -38.16 -14.58
CA CYS A 6 -15.80 -37.37 -13.44
C CYS A 6 -14.44 -36.76 -13.77
N ASN A 7 -14.44 -35.50 -14.11
CA ASN A 7 -13.21 -34.72 -14.38
C ASN A 7 -12.50 -34.49 -13.04
N GLU A 8 -11.65 -35.45 -12.65
CA GLU A 8 -10.72 -35.30 -11.55
C GLU A 8 -9.70 -34.21 -11.90
N TYR A 9 -10.00 -32.95 -11.54
CA TYR A 9 -8.99 -31.94 -11.36
C TYR A 9 -8.08 -32.42 -10.22
N ARG A 10 -7.02 -33.10 -10.56
CA ARG A 10 -5.88 -33.33 -9.69
C ARG A 10 -5.27 -31.93 -9.44
N HIS A 11 -5.78 -31.21 -8.44
CA HIS A 11 -5.00 -30.19 -7.78
C HIS A 11 -3.71 -30.88 -7.33
N ARG A 12 -2.60 -30.60 -7.99
CA ARG A 12 -1.28 -30.87 -7.44
C ARG A 12 -1.30 -30.25 -6.06
N LEU A 13 -1.40 -31.09 -5.03
CA LEU A 13 -1.36 -30.63 -3.64
C LEU A 13 0.00 -30.01 -3.43
N VAL A 14 0.09 -28.71 -3.62
CA VAL A 14 1.27 -27.96 -3.22
C VAL A 14 1.31 -28.08 -1.69
N LYS A 15 2.39 -28.66 -1.17
CA LYS A 15 2.55 -28.81 0.28
C LYS A 15 2.53 -27.42 0.89
N PRO A 16 1.70 -27.14 1.90
CA PRO A 16 1.69 -25.86 2.56
C PRO A 16 3.06 -25.50 3.15
N ASP A 17 3.45 -24.25 3.00
CA ASP A 17 4.68 -23.71 3.58
C ASP A 17 4.47 -23.37 5.06
N LEU A 18 3.27 -22.83 5.38
CA LEU A 18 2.91 -22.34 6.70
C LEU A 18 1.44 -22.65 6.99
N VAL A 19 1.18 -23.05 8.22
CA VAL A 19 -0.17 -23.05 8.82
C VAL A 19 -0.12 -22.22 10.09
N VAL A 20 -1.07 -21.29 10.23
CA VAL A 20 -1.25 -20.50 11.46
C VAL A 20 -2.60 -20.87 12.06
N THR A 21 -2.59 -21.41 13.28
CA THR A 21 -3.81 -21.74 14.02
C THR A 21 -4.14 -20.64 15.04
N SER A 22 -5.42 -20.36 15.22
CA SER A 22 -5.89 -19.43 16.25
C SER A 22 -7.31 -19.80 16.70
N GLY A 23 -7.61 -19.57 17.98
CA GLY A 23 -8.95 -19.57 18.51
C GLY A 23 -9.82 -18.44 17.94
N ARG A 24 -9.20 -17.42 17.32
CA ARG A 24 -9.85 -16.18 16.90
C ARG A 24 -9.38 -15.72 15.52
N VAL A 25 -9.70 -16.47 14.47
CA VAL A 25 -9.45 -16.04 13.08
C VAL A 25 -10.55 -15.08 12.67
N ILE A 26 -10.17 -13.86 12.28
CA ILE A 26 -11.08 -12.80 11.85
C ILE A 26 -11.25 -12.86 10.34
N THR A 27 -12.47 -13.05 9.88
CA THR A 27 -12.85 -13.11 8.48
C THR A 27 -14.01 -12.15 8.20
N PRO A 28 -14.37 -11.85 6.94
CA PRO A 28 -15.56 -11.07 6.63
C PRO A 28 -16.87 -11.64 7.22
N GLU A 29 -16.92 -12.95 7.43
CA GLU A 29 -18.09 -13.64 8.02
C GLU A 29 -18.10 -13.59 9.55
N GLY A 30 -17.04 -13.09 10.17
CA GLY A 30 -16.92 -12.97 11.63
C GLY A 30 -15.69 -13.66 12.21
N GLU A 31 -15.66 -13.72 13.55
CA GLU A 31 -14.60 -14.35 14.33
C GLU A 31 -14.93 -15.82 14.58
N ARG A 32 -13.96 -16.70 14.36
CA ARG A 32 -14.08 -18.14 14.63
C ARG A 32 -12.73 -18.82 14.84
N PRO A 33 -12.66 -19.94 15.56
CA PRO A 33 -11.47 -20.78 15.56
C PRO A 33 -11.16 -21.29 14.15
N GLY A 34 -9.88 -21.35 13.80
CA GLY A 34 -9.48 -21.79 12.47
C GLY A 34 -7.99 -21.97 12.31
N ALA A 35 -7.61 -22.50 11.15
CA ALA A 35 -6.26 -22.61 10.68
C ALA A 35 -6.15 -21.95 9.29
N VAL A 36 -5.28 -20.95 9.18
CA VAL A 36 -4.96 -20.30 7.91
C VAL A 36 -3.84 -21.07 7.24
N VAL A 37 -4.10 -21.58 6.05
CA VAL A 37 -3.17 -22.40 5.24
C VAL A 37 -2.53 -21.53 4.18
N VAL A 38 -1.20 -21.51 4.16
CA VAL A 38 -0.41 -20.71 3.21
C VAL A 38 0.45 -21.65 2.37
N ALA A 39 0.44 -21.45 1.07
CA ALA A 39 1.34 -22.11 0.13
C ALA A 39 1.82 -21.11 -0.93
N GLN A 40 3.11 -21.14 -1.21
CA GLN A 40 3.77 -20.22 -2.16
C GLN A 40 3.44 -18.73 -1.88
N GLY A 41 3.49 -18.35 -0.60
CA GLY A 41 3.24 -16.98 -0.15
C GLY A 41 1.79 -16.51 -0.27
N ARG A 42 0.83 -17.43 -0.48
CA ARG A 42 -0.59 -17.09 -0.61
C ARG A 42 -1.44 -17.88 0.38
N ILE A 43 -2.45 -17.24 0.96
CA ILE A 43 -3.50 -17.94 1.71
C ILE A 43 -4.30 -18.77 0.72
N THR A 44 -4.29 -20.09 0.91
CA THR A 44 -4.99 -21.05 0.02
C THR A 44 -6.27 -21.57 0.63
N ALA A 45 -6.39 -21.57 1.96
CA ALA A 45 -7.60 -21.97 2.67
C ALA A 45 -7.63 -21.43 4.10
N ILE A 46 -8.84 -21.34 4.65
CA ILE A 46 -9.09 -21.19 6.10
C ILE A 46 -9.99 -22.37 6.47
N VAL A 47 -9.47 -23.29 7.27
CA VAL A 47 -10.12 -24.53 7.65
C VAL A 47 -10.37 -24.62 9.16
N PRO A 48 -11.25 -25.50 9.66
CA PRO A 48 -11.33 -25.81 11.07
C PRO A 48 -9.97 -26.26 11.66
N PRO A 49 -9.65 -25.97 12.93
CA PRO A 49 -8.31 -26.29 13.47
C PRO A 49 -7.91 -27.77 13.33
N GLY A 50 -8.87 -28.69 13.50
CA GLY A 50 -8.64 -30.14 13.38
C GLY A 50 -8.46 -30.67 11.94
N GLU A 51 -8.69 -29.83 10.95
CA GLU A 51 -8.58 -30.16 9.52
C GLU A 51 -7.33 -29.55 8.86
N ALA A 52 -6.47 -28.93 9.66
CA ALA A 52 -5.25 -28.29 9.15
C ALA A 52 -4.31 -29.35 8.53
N PRO A 53 -3.84 -29.14 7.28
CA PRO A 53 -2.90 -30.04 6.66
C PRO A 53 -1.52 -29.94 7.29
N ALA A 54 -0.68 -30.95 7.14
CA ALA A 54 0.73 -30.88 7.52
C ALA A 54 1.46 -29.83 6.68
N ALA A 55 2.19 -28.93 7.32
CA ALA A 55 2.95 -27.85 6.70
C ALA A 55 4.43 -27.92 7.06
N ALA A 56 5.28 -27.13 6.38
CA ALA A 56 6.69 -27.01 6.72
C ALA A 56 6.88 -26.28 8.06
N THR A 57 6.05 -25.27 8.29
CA THR A 57 6.00 -24.47 9.54
C THR A 57 4.58 -24.44 10.06
N VAL A 58 4.41 -24.61 11.38
CA VAL A 58 3.13 -24.43 12.07
C VAL A 58 3.34 -23.41 13.19
N VAL A 59 2.48 -22.40 13.21
CA VAL A 59 2.45 -21.38 14.26
C VAL A 59 1.11 -21.49 14.97
N ASP A 60 1.14 -21.72 16.28
CA ASP A 60 -0.03 -21.66 17.12
C ASP A 60 -0.10 -20.29 17.80
N ALA A 61 -1.08 -19.50 17.41
CA ALA A 61 -1.34 -18.18 17.98
C ALA A 61 -2.23 -18.24 19.25
N GLY A 62 -2.66 -19.43 19.68
CA GLY A 62 -3.53 -19.60 20.86
C GLY A 62 -4.80 -18.78 20.72
N ASP A 63 -5.09 -17.91 21.72
CA ASP A 63 -6.25 -17.01 21.72
C ASP A 63 -5.97 -15.62 21.13
N ALA A 64 -4.79 -15.39 20.55
CA ALA A 64 -4.51 -14.13 19.86
C ALA A 64 -5.37 -14.00 18.61
N ALA A 65 -5.94 -12.82 18.38
CA ALA A 65 -6.70 -12.57 17.15
C ALA A 65 -5.77 -12.64 15.91
N LEU A 66 -6.10 -13.52 14.97
CA LEU A 66 -5.41 -13.64 13.70
C LEU A 66 -6.18 -12.85 12.65
N LEU A 67 -5.58 -11.76 12.20
CA LEU A 67 -6.13 -10.84 11.21
C LEU A 67 -5.29 -10.86 9.93
N PRO A 68 -5.86 -10.41 8.78
CA PRO A 68 -5.05 -9.98 7.66
C PRO A 68 -4.04 -8.91 8.10
N GLY A 69 -2.84 -8.91 7.51
CA GLY A 69 -1.88 -7.85 7.75
C GLY A 69 -2.45 -6.49 7.37
N VAL A 70 -2.12 -5.47 8.16
CA VAL A 70 -2.59 -4.10 7.89
C VAL A 70 -1.89 -3.56 6.65
N VAL A 71 -2.66 -2.88 5.79
CA VAL A 71 -2.15 -2.11 4.65
C VAL A 71 -2.19 -0.64 5.03
N ASP A 72 -1.04 -0.01 5.20
CA ASP A 72 -0.93 1.42 5.45
C ASP A 72 -0.67 2.16 4.14
N THR A 73 -1.68 2.83 3.64
CA THR A 73 -1.63 3.52 2.35
C THR A 73 -1.16 4.98 2.43
N HIS A 74 -0.72 5.44 3.61
CA HIS A 74 -0.31 6.83 3.81
C HIS A 74 0.90 6.93 4.73
N VAL A 75 2.08 6.55 4.23
CA VAL A 75 3.33 6.69 4.96
C VAL A 75 4.25 7.72 4.28
N HIS A 76 5.17 8.28 5.05
CA HIS A 76 6.19 9.19 4.56
C HIS A 76 7.57 8.62 4.87
N ILE A 77 8.14 7.91 3.88
CA ILE A 77 9.51 7.43 3.92
C ILE A 77 10.37 8.42 3.14
N ASN A 78 11.30 9.07 3.81
CA ASN A 78 11.98 10.24 3.30
C ASN A 78 13.23 9.89 2.47
N GLU A 79 13.32 8.67 2.00
CA GLU A 79 14.41 8.15 1.19
C GLU A 79 13.97 8.01 -0.29
N PRO A 80 14.86 8.38 -1.25
CA PRO A 80 16.18 8.97 -1.06
C PRO A 80 16.16 10.45 -0.64
N GLY A 81 17.31 10.94 -0.20
CA GLY A 81 17.61 12.36 -0.02
C GLY A 81 17.39 12.92 1.38
N ARG A 82 16.58 12.28 2.23
CA ARG A 82 16.36 12.64 3.64
C ARG A 82 16.25 11.39 4.52
N THR A 83 17.09 10.41 4.25
CA THR A 83 17.10 9.11 4.96
C THR A 83 17.31 9.26 6.47
N GLU A 84 17.95 10.36 6.90
CA GLU A 84 18.14 10.70 8.30
C GLU A 84 16.84 11.05 9.04
N TRP A 85 15.78 11.43 8.32
CA TRP A 85 14.46 11.63 8.94
C TRP A 85 13.77 10.28 9.14
N GLU A 86 13.69 9.47 8.09
CA GLU A 86 13.18 8.10 8.10
C GLU A 86 13.54 7.41 6.79
N GLY A 87 14.14 6.23 6.86
CA GLY A 87 14.50 5.42 5.70
C GLY A 87 13.67 4.15 5.57
N PHE A 88 13.77 3.46 4.43
CA PHE A 88 13.02 2.22 4.18
C PHE A 88 13.33 1.12 5.20
N ALA A 89 14.58 0.98 5.62
CA ALA A 89 14.96 -0.05 6.57
C ALA A 89 14.30 0.14 7.95
N THR A 90 14.23 1.37 8.45
CA THR A 90 13.65 1.67 9.77
C THR A 90 12.13 1.73 9.72
N ALA A 91 11.56 2.43 8.73
CA ALA A 91 10.12 2.53 8.56
C ALA A 91 9.45 1.16 8.40
N THR A 92 10.00 0.28 7.55
CA THR A 92 9.39 -1.02 7.30
C THR A 92 9.56 -2.00 8.47
N ARG A 93 10.62 -1.86 9.29
CA ARG A 93 10.73 -2.60 10.56
C ARG A 93 9.69 -2.13 11.59
N ALA A 94 9.47 -0.82 11.69
CA ALA A 94 8.43 -0.27 12.55
C ALA A 94 7.04 -0.72 12.09
N ALA A 95 6.78 -0.69 10.78
CA ALA A 95 5.56 -1.20 10.16
C ALA A 95 5.32 -2.67 10.53
N ALA A 96 6.30 -3.55 10.31
CA ALA A 96 6.21 -4.97 10.64
C ALA A 96 5.97 -5.20 12.14
N ALA A 97 6.65 -4.46 13.02
CA ALA A 97 6.44 -4.54 14.47
C ALA A 97 5.03 -4.13 14.89
N GLY A 98 4.38 -3.24 14.12
CA GLY A 98 2.99 -2.82 14.32
C GLY A 98 1.94 -3.71 13.62
N GLY A 99 2.36 -4.78 12.93
CA GLY A 99 1.45 -5.67 12.19
C GLY A 99 1.06 -5.14 10.81
N VAL A 100 1.74 -4.10 10.32
CA VAL A 100 1.60 -3.60 8.95
C VAL A 100 2.44 -4.47 8.02
N THR A 101 1.83 -5.04 7.00
CA THR A 101 2.48 -5.94 6.04
C THR A 101 2.70 -5.31 4.67
N THR A 102 2.06 -4.19 4.42
CA THR A 102 2.18 -3.43 3.18
C THR A 102 2.11 -1.95 3.47
N VAL A 103 3.02 -1.17 2.91
CA VAL A 103 3.04 0.29 3.00
C VAL A 103 2.95 0.92 1.63
N VAL A 104 2.26 2.06 1.50
CA VAL A 104 2.27 2.84 0.26
C VAL A 104 2.80 4.23 0.57
N ASP A 105 4.00 4.51 0.07
CA ASP A 105 4.73 5.74 0.38
C ASP A 105 4.26 6.91 -0.45
N MET A 106 4.09 8.06 0.23
CA MET A 106 3.66 9.32 -0.38
C MET A 106 4.76 9.90 -1.28
N PRO A 107 4.40 10.72 -2.30
CA PRO A 107 5.34 11.17 -3.32
C PRO A 107 6.29 12.27 -2.86
N LEU A 108 6.08 12.82 -1.67
CA LEU A 108 6.87 13.96 -1.16
C LEU A 108 7.78 13.53 0.01
N ASN A 109 8.63 14.44 0.42
CA ASN A 109 9.74 14.34 1.38
C ASN A 109 10.99 13.62 0.84
N SER A 110 10.90 12.66 -0.06
CA SER A 110 12.09 12.18 -0.77
C SER A 110 12.63 13.24 -1.76
N ILE A 111 13.91 13.17 -2.05
CA ILE A 111 14.57 14.03 -3.06
C ILE A 111 15.25 13.13 -4.09
N PRO A 112 14.76 13.13 -5.34
CA PRO A 112 13.63 13.91 -5.86
C PRO A 112 12.27 13.41 -5.34
N ALA A 113 11.28 14.31 -5.30
CA ALA A 113 9.89 13.94 -5.07
C ALA A 113 9.37 13.07 -6.24
N THR A 114 8.44 12.16 -5.99
CA THR A 114 7.95 11.18 -6.97
C THR A 114 6.97 11.82 -7.96
N THR A 115 7.44 12.77 -8.73
CA THR A 115 6.65 13.54 -9.70
C THR A 115 6.96 13.20 -11.16
N THR A 116 7.95 12.32 -11.38
CA THR A 116 8.35 11.80 -12.69
C THR A 116 8.67 10.30 -12.60
N ALA A 117 8.62 9.57 -13.71
CA ALA A 117 9.00 8.16 -13.75
C ALA A 117 10.47 7.92 -13.32
N ALA A 118 11.39 8.84 -13.64
CA ALA A 118 12.78 8.76 -13.19
C ALA A 118 12.93 8.91 -11.66
N ALA A 119 12.12 9.77 -11.03
CA ALA A 119 12.08 9.93 -9.58
C ALA A 119 11.49 8.68 -8.90
N LEU A 120 10.45 8.08 -9.47
CA LEU A 120 9.90 6.81 -9.01
C LEU A 120 10.95 5.70 -9.05
N ASP A 121 11.69 5.57 -10.17
CA ASP A 121 12.75 4.58 -10.32
C ASP A 121 13.89 4.78 -9.29
N ALA A 122 14.27 6.04 -9.01
CA ALA A 122 15.24 6.34 -7.95
C ALA A 122 14.74 5.90 -6.56
N LYS A 123 13.47 6.15 -6.24
CA LYS A 123 12.84 5.73 -4.98
C LYS A 123 12.73 4.21 -4.89
N ALA A 124 12.31 3.55 -5.96
CA ALA A 124 12.21 2.08 -6.00
C ALA A 124 13.58 1.40 -5.79
N ARG A 125 14.65 1.95 -6.39
CA ARG A 125 16.01 1.47 -6.15
C ARG A 125 16.45 1.67 -4.69
N ALA A 126 16.07 2.76 -4.07
CA ALA A 126 16.38 3.00 -2.65
C ALA A 126 15.65 1.99 -1.74
N ALA A 127 14.39 1.66 -2.03
CA ALA A 127 13.63 0.67 -1.28
C ALA A 127 14.15 -0.76 -1.45
N ALA A 128 14.70 -1.08 -2.63
CA ALA A 128 15.11 -2.44 -2.98
C ALA A 128 16.17 -3.00 -2.03
N GLY A 129 15.88 -4.16 -1.44
CA GLY A 129 16.79 -4.84 -0.50
C GLY A 129 16.81 -4.25 0.92
N GLN A 130 16.09 -3.17 1.20
CA GLN A 130 15.96 -2.55 2.51
C GLN A 130 14.57 -2.79 3.15
N ALA A 131 13.52 -2.74 2.36
CA ALA A 131 12.16 -2.96 2.82
C ALA A 131 11.95 -4.43 3.21
N ILE A 132 11.34 -4.66 4.39
CA ILE A 132 11.04 -6.00 4.92
C ILE A 132 9.53 -6.32 4.89
N VAL A 133 8.70 -5.37 4.47
CA VAL A 133 7.27 -5.54 4.15
C VAL A 133 7.05 -5.19 2.69
N ASP A 134 5.91 -5.57 2.14
CA ASP A 134 5.53 -5.14 0.79
C ASP A 134 5.38 -3.63 0.72
N TYR A 135 5.68 -3.05 -0.43
CA TYR A 135 5.60 -1.60 -0.60
C TYR A 135 5.11 -1.20 -1.99
N GLY A 136 4.46 -0.05 -2.03
CA GLY A 136 4.05 0.65 -3.24
C GLY A 136 4.31 2.14 -3.12
N PHE A 137 4.01 2.88 -4.18
CA PHE A 137 4.28 4.31 -4.25
C PHE A 137 3.12 5.08 -4.84
N TRP A 138 2.89 6.28 -4.32
CA TRP A 138 2.06 7.29 -4.94
C TRP A 138 2.88 8.17 -5.86
N GLY A 139 2.31 8.55 -7.00
CA GLY A 139 2.81 9.63 -7.85
C GLY A 139 2.33 10.99 -7.36
N GLY A 140 3.05 12.03 -7.69
CA GLY A 140 2.69 13.41 -7.34
C GLY A 140 2.06 14.17 -8.50
N VAL A 141 0.99 14.94 -8.21
CA VAL A 141 0.50 15.99 -9.10
C VAL A 141 0.99 17.33 -8.55
N VAL A 142 1.80 18.01 -9.32
CA VAL A 142 2.34 19.34 -9.02
C VAL A 142 2.17 20.26 -10.24
N PRO A 143 2.29 21.57 -10.09
CA PRO A 143 2.19 22.50 -11.22
C PRO A 143 3.13 22.09 -12.38
N GLY A 144 2.60 22.01 -13.58
CA GLY A 144 3.37 21.78 -14.82
C GLY A 144 3.74 20.33 -15.13
N ASN A 145 3.38 19.32 -14.30
CA ASN A 145 3.80 17.93 -14.55
C ASN A 145 2.74 17.03 -15.22
N ILE A 146 1.76 17.61 -15.89
CA ILE A 146 0.66 16.84 -16.53
C ILE A 146 1.16 15.77 -17.51
N GLU A 147 2.24 16.05 -18.24
CA GLU A 147 2.83 15.11 -19.19
C GLU A 147 3.55 13.94 -18.52
N ASP A 148 3.93 14.07 -17.25
CA ASP A 148 4.55 13.01 -16.45
C ASP A 148 3.55 12.02 -15.86
N LEU A 149 2.23 12.35 -15.82
CA LEU A 149 1.23 11.50 -15.17
C LEU A 149 1.07 10.15 -15.87
N ALA A 150 1.05 10.14 -17.20
CA ALA A 150 0.96 8.88 -17.95
C ALA A 150 2.22 8.01 -17.81
N PRO A 151 3.45 8.53 -17.95
CA PRO A 151 4.66 7.77 -17.62
C PRO A 151 4.71 7.22 -16.20
N LEU A 152 4.30 8.01 -15.20
CA LEU A 152 4.22 7.54 -13.80
C LEU A 152 3.19 6.42 -13.63
N SER A 153 1.99 6.57 -14.20
CA SER A 153 0.97 5.52 -14.18
C SER A 153 1.48 4.23 -14.82
N ALA A 154 2.10 4.32 -15.99
CA ALA A 154 2.68 3.18 -16.68
C ALA A 154 3.85 2.53 -15.91
N ALA A 155 4.57 3.30 -15.10
CA ALA A 155 5.64 2.80 -14.25
C ALA A 155 5.14 2.14 -12.95
N GLY A 156 3.83 2.16 -12.67
CA GLY A 156 3.18 1.36 -11.63
C GLY A 156 2.95 2.07 -10.30
N VAL A 157 2.80 3.40 -10.30
CA VAL A 157 2.24 4.08 -9.11
C VAL A 157 0.81 3.63 -8.87
N LEU A 158 0.39 3.56 -7.61
CA LEU A 158 -0.95 3.09 -7.22
C LEU A 158 -2.04 4.16 -7.35
N GLY A 159 -1.64 5.37 -7.66
CA GLY A 159 -2.47 6.55 -7.82
C GLY A 159 -1.64 7.81 -7.58
N PHE A 160 -2.30 8.92 -7.38
CA PHE A 160 -1.65 10.22 -7.30
C PHE A 160 -2.08 11.01 -6.07
N LYS A 161 -1.19 11.90 -5.61
CA LYS A 161 -1.42 12.82 -4.49
C LYS A 161 -1.14 14.25 -4.93
N CYS A 162 -1.98 15.20 -4.47
CA CYS A 162 -1.71 16.63 -4.56
C CYS A 162 -1.99 17.34 -3.24
N PHE A 163 -1.56 18.61 -3.16
CA PHE A 163 -1.88 19.54 -2.09
C PHE A 163 -2.60 20.75 -2.67
N LEU A 164 -3.57 21.30 -1.94
CA LEU A 164 -4.29 22.53 -2.30
C LEU A 164 -3.78 23.74 -1.50
N VAL A 165 -2.86 23.51 -0.56
CA VAL A 165 -2.10 24.51 0.21
C VAL A 165 -0.62 24.13 0.18
N PRO A 166 0.32 25.03 0.54
CA PRO A 166 1.74 24.69 0.59
C PRO A 166 1.99 23.42 1.42
N SER A 167 2.68 22.44 0.82
CA SER A 167 2.98 21.15 1.45
C SER A 167 4.01 21.22 2.57
N GLY A 168 4.71 22.33 2.69
CA GLY A 168 5.83 22.52 3.62
C GLY A 168 7.20 22.19 3.01
N VAL A 169 7.24 21.60 1.80
CA VAL A 169 8.50 21.29 1.10
C VAL A 169 8.49 21.88 -0.31
N ALA A 170 9.61 22.50 -0.68
CA ALA A 170 9.69 23.26 -1.94
C ALA A 170 9.60 22.38 -3.20
N GLU A 171 10.08 21.15 -3.12
CA GLU A 171 10.06 20.17 -4.24
C GLU A 171 8.68 19.57 -4.51
N PHE A 172 7.68 19.90 -3.67
CA PHE A 172 6.30 19.43 -3.86
C PHE A 172 5.32 20.60 -3.67
N PRO A 173 5.28 21.56 -4.61
CA PRO A 173 4.39 22.70 -4.52
C PRO A 173 2.91 22.29 -4.65
N HIS A 174 2.02 23.09 -4.05
CA HIS A 174 0.58 22.89 -4.17
C HIS A 174 0.08 23.24 -5.58
N VAL A 175 -1.03 22.66 -5.94
CA VAL A 175 -1.73 22.92 -7.22
C VAL A 175 -2.82 23.97 -7.02
N THR A 176 -3.06 24.73 -8.07
CA THR A 176 -4.21 25.62 -8.22
C THR A 176 -5.33 24.91 -9.00
N GLU A 177 -6.50 25.52 -9.09
CA GLU A 177 -7.60 24.98 -9.92
C GLU A 177 -7.18 24.81 -11.38
N SER A 178 -6.36 25.75 -11.91
CA SER A 178 -5.86 25.68 -13.28
C SER A 178 -4.90 24.51 -13.54
N ASP A 179 -4.21 24.02 -12.53
CA ASP A 179 -3.37 22.82 -12.58
C ASP A 179 -4.21 21.56 -12.37
N LEU A 180 -5.13 21.61 -11.38
CA LEU A 180 -5.89 20.46 -10.92
C LEU A 180 -6.88 19.93 -11.95
N VAL A 181 -7.65 20.84 -12.60
CA VAL A 181 -8.71 20.44 -13.56
C VAL A 181 -8.17 19.64 -14.74
N PRO A 182 -7.10 20.08 -15.45
CA PRO A 182 -6.51 19.26 -16.51
C PRO A 182 -5.87 17.99 -15.99
N ALA A 183 -5.23 18.00 -14.83
CA ALA A 183 -4.65 16.81 -14.21
C ALA A 183 -5.73 15.76 -13.89
N MET A 184 -6.86 16.15 -13.29
CA MET A 184 -7.98 15.24 -13.00
C MET A 184 -8.56 14.59 -14.27
N ARG A 185 -8.69 15.37 -15.36
CA ARG A 185 -9.12 14.81 -16.67
C ARG A 185 -8.13 13.76 -17.15
N ARG A 186 -6.84 14.06 -17.07
CA ARG A 186 -5.79 13.13 -17.49
C ARG A 186 -5.79 11.85 -16.64
N LEU A 187 -5.95 11.98 -15.33
CA LEU A 187 -6.02 10.83 -14.42
C LEU A 187 -7.27 9.98 -14.65
N ALA A 188 -8.41 10.59 -14.98
CA ALA A 188 -9.63 9.86 -15.36
C ALA A 188 -9.43 9.04 -16.64
N GLU A 189 -8.73 9.58 -17.64
CA GLU A 189 -8.37 8.84 -18.88
C GLU A 189 -7.45 7.64 -18.58
N LEU A 190 -6.62 7.74 -17.54
CA LEU A 190 -5.68 6.72 -17.11
C LEU A 190 -6.27 5.73 -16.09
N ASP A 191 -7.53 5.87 -15.73
CA ASP A 191 -8.20 5.12 -14.67
C ASP A 191 -7.42 5.18 -13.32
N GLN A 192 -6.92 6.38 -12.98
CA GLN A 192 -6.11 6.62 -11.78
C GLN A 192 -6.86 7.42 -10.73
N VAL A 193 -6.63 7.06 -9.46
CA VAL A 193 -7.18 7.79 -8.30
C VAL A 193 -6.30 8.98 -7.93
N LEU A 194 -6.93 10.09 -7.53
CA LEU A 194 -6.26 11.25 -6.95
C LEU A 194 -6.65 11.43 -5.49
N LEU A 195 -5.65 11.49 -4.63
CA LEU A 195 -5.77 11.89 -3.23
C LEU A 195 -5.43 13.38 -3.12
N ALA A 196 -6.21 14.13 -2.37
CA ALA A 196 -5.92 15.54 -2.11
C ALA A 196 -5.71 15.80 -0.62
N HIS A 197 -4.68 16.59 -0.28
CA HIS A 197 -4.62 17.28 0.99
C HIS A 197 -5.51 18.51 0.83
N ALA A 198 -6.78 18.37 1.20
CA ALA A 198 -7.88 19.20 0.73
C ALA A 198 -8.13 20.41 1.66
N GLU A 199 -7.08 21.10 2.07
CA GLU A 199 -7.19 22.35 2.77
C GLU A 199 -7.40 23.51 1.78
N LEU A 200 -8.27 24.46 2.13
CA LEU A 200 -8.52 25.66 1.33
C LEU A 200 -8.03 26.90 2.06
N PRO A 201 -7.10 27.70 1.46
CA PRO A 201 -6.51 28.85 2.11
C PRO A 201 -7.53 29.90 2.59
N GLY A 202 -8.57 30.17 1.82
CA GLY A 202 -9.62 31.13 2.15
C GLY A 202 -10.37 30.79 3.44
N PRO A 203 -11.00 29.62 3.57
CA PRO A 203 -11.64 29.18 4.80
C PRO A 203 -10.70 29.13 6.01
N ILE A 204 -9.45 28.68 5.82
CA ILE A 204 -8.44 28.62 6.89
C ILE A 204 -8.14 30.04 7.40
N SER A 205 -7.87 30.99 6.51
CA SER A 205 -7.59 32.37 6.88
C SER A 205 -8.78 33.03 7.59
N LEU A 206 -10.01 32.75 7.14
CA LEU A 206 -11.23 33.25 7.78
C LEU A 206 -11.43 32.64 9.18
N ALA A 207 -11.09 31.39 9.39
CA ALA A 207 -11.15 30.74 10.70
C ALA A 207 -10.10 31.32 11.66
N ALA A 208 -8.86 31.45 11.20
CA ALA A 208 -7.76 32.05 11.99
C ALA A 208 -8.04 33.51 12.42
N GLY A 209 -8.71 34.27 11.55
CA GLY A 209 -9.07 35.68 11.86
C GLY A 209 -10.25 35.84 12.85
N ARG A 210 -10.96 34.74 13.18
CA ARG A 210 -12.08 34.83 14.15
C ARG A 210 -11.67 34.59 15.60
N GLY A 211 -10.39 34.46 15.88
CA GLY A 211 -9.76 34.37 17.20
C GLY A 211 -10.49 33.41 18.14
N GLY A 212 -9.89 32.31 18.53
CA GLY A 212 -10.43 31.48 19.60
C GLY A 212 -10.35 32.19 20.95
#